data_baa7a5eb9586df4eb60c038900b89c88
#
_entry.id   baa7a5eb9586df4eb60c038900b89c88
#
_cell.length_a   1.000
_cell.length_b   1.000
_cell.length_c   1.000
_cell.angle_alpha   90.00
_cell.angle_beta   90.00
_cell.angle_gamma   90.00
#
_symmetry.space_group_name_H-M   'P 1'
#
loop_
_entity.id
_entity.type
_entity.pdbx_description
1 polymer ?
#
loop_
_entity_poly.entity_id
_entity_poly.type
_entity_poly.pdbx_seq_one_letter_code
_entity_poly.pdbx_strand_id
1 'polypeptide(L)'
;MGIVVQKYGGSSLADAASIKRVARRIVESKRAGHEVVVAVSAMGDSTDELLDLANAVSPLPPARELDMLLTAGERISMALVAMAILSLIHI
;
A
#
# COMPACT_ATOMS: atom_id res chain seq x y z
N MET A 1 2.87 10.87 -23.55
CA MET A 1 1.72 10.41 -22.75
C MET A 1 1.61 8.91 -22.85
N GLY A 2 1.54 8.25 -21.77
CA GLY A 2 1.42 6.81 -21.70
C GLY A 2 0.94 6.40 -20.33
N ILE A 3 0.78 5.10 -20.16
CA ILE A 3 0.43 4.51 -18.88
C ILE A 3 1.73 4.13 -18.17
N VAL A 4 1.90 4.61 -16.95
CA VAL A 4 3.00 4.24 -16.08
C VAL A 4 2.45 3.38 -14.94
N VAL A 5 3.04 2.22 -14.75
CA VAL A 5 2.69 1.34 -13.63
C VAL A 5 3.80 1.45 -12.58
N GLN A 6 3.42 1.83 -11.38
CA GLN A 6 4.36 1.95 -10.26
C GLN A 6 3.97 0.95 -9.18
N LYS A 7 4.94 0.19 -8.70
CA LYS A 7 4.71 -0.79 -7.63
C LYS A 7 5.59 -0.41 -6.44
N TYR A 8 4.96 -0.38 -5.27
CA TYR A 8 5.65 -0.07 -4.01
C TYR A 8 5.49 -1.22 -3.02
N GLY A 9 6.62 -1.71 -2.54
CA GLY A 9 6.67 -2.76 -1.54
C GLY A 9 6.55 -2.22 -0.12
N GLY A 10 6.53 -3.12 0.87
CA GLY A 10 6.32 -2.78 2.27
C GLY A 10 7.34 -1.81 2.84
N SER A 11 8.61 -1.93 2.48
CA SER A 11 9.66 -1.03 2.97
C SER A 11 9.48 0.41 2.50
N SER A 12 8.90 0.60 1.31
CA SER A 12 8.57 1.92 0.78
C SER A 12 7.33 2.54 1.44
N LEU A 13 6.59 1.75 2.21
CA LEU A 13 5.34 2.13 2.86
C LEU A 13 5.42 1.96 4.39
N ALA A 14 6.64 1.94 4.94
CA ALA A 14 6.86 1.55 6.33
C ALA A 14 6.33 2.56 7.35
N ASP A 15 6.31 3.85 7.01
CA ASP A 15 5.88 4.91 7.91
C ASP A 15 5.28 6.09 7.15
N ALA A 16 4.84 7.11 7.88
CA ALA A 16 4.21 8.29 7.28
C ALA A 16 5.14 9.03 6.33
N ALA A 17 6.41 9.15 6.66
CA ALA A 17 7.38 9.84 5.81
C ALA A 17 7.60 9.11 4.49
N SER A 18 7.67 7.78 4.53
CA SER A 18 7.80 6.93 3.35
C SER A 18 6.57 7.04 2.45
N ILE A 19 5.38 6.99 3.03
CA ILE A 19 4.12 7.14 2.29
C ILE A 19 4.04 8.50 1.62
N LYS A 20 4.44 9.56 2.29
CA LYS A 20 4.49 10.91 1.70
C LYS A 20 5.45 10.98 0.50
N ARG A 21 6.61 10.30 0.58
CA ARG A 21 7.54 10.22 -0.56
C ARG A 21 6.92 9.50 -1.75
N VAL A 22 6.26 8.38 -1.50
CA VAL A 22 5.55 7.62 -2.54
C VAL A 22 4.48 8.51 -3.19
N ALA A 23 3.68 9.20 -2.40
CA ALA A 23 2.64 10.10 -2.91
C ALA A 23 3.23 11.20 -3.81
N ARG A 24 4.35 11.81 -3.41
CA ARG A 24 5.03 12.82 -4.22
C ARG A 24 5.48 12.27 -5.57
N ARG A 25 6.04 11.07 -5.60
CA ARG A 25 6.47 10.42 -6.85
C ARG A 25 5.30 10.15 -7.78
N ILE A 26 4.17 9.70 -7.22
CA ILE A 26 2.96 9.44 -8.00
C ILE A 26 2.44 10.76 -8.60
N VAL A 27 2.34 11.80 -7.82
CA VAL A 27 1.87 13.11 -8.26
C VAL A 27 2.79 13.71 -9.33
N GLU A 28 4.09 13.58 -9.17
CA GLU A 28 5.07 14.04 -10.17
C GLU A 28 4.87 13.35 -11.51
N SER A 29 4.68 12.03 -11.51
CA SER A 29 4.41 11.28 -12.74
C SER A 29 3.11 11.72 -13.41
N LYS A 30 2.07 11.98 -12.62
CA LYS A 30 0.80 12.47 -13.14
C LYS A 30 0.93 13.87 -13.74
N ARG A 31 1.64 14.75 -13.06
CA ARG A 31 1.87 16.11 -13.55
C ARG A 31 2.75 16.15 -14.79
N ALA A 32 3.58 15.13 -14.99
CA ALA A 32 4.38 15.00 -16.22
C ALA A 32 3.55 14.54 -17.43
N GLY A 33 2.25 14.29 -17.27
CA GLY A 33 1.34 13.96 -18.35
C GLY A 33 1.06 12.48 -18.51
N HIS A 34 1.48 11.65 -17.57
CA HIS A 34 1.22 10.21 -17.60
C HIS A 34 -0.09 9.84 -16.92
N GLU A 35 -0.71 8.76 -17.37
CA GLU A 35 -1.70 8.05 -16.57
C GLU A 35 -0.95 7.09 -15.67
N VAL A 36 -1.28 7.09 -14.38
CA VAL A 36 -0.52 6.32 -13.39
C VAL A 36 -1.41 5.27 -12.76
N VAL A 37 -0.94 4.03 -12.81
CA VAL A 37 -1.54 2.90 -12.09
C VAL A 37 -0.57 2.53 -10.96
N VAL A 38 -1.07 2.47 -9.75
CA VAL A 38 -0.24 2.22 -8.57
C VAL A 38 -0.68 0.94 -7.89
N ALA A 39 0.27 0.06 -7.64
CA ALA A 39 0.07 -1.13 -6.83
C ALA A 39 0.87 -1.00 -5.54
N VAL A 40 0.23 -1.24 -4.42
CA VAL A 40 0.86 -1.16 -3.11
C VAL A 40 0.69 -2.48 -2.35
N SER A 41 1.67 -2.80 -1.50
CA SER A 41 1.56 -3.90 -0.55
C SER A 41 1.24 -3.37 0.86
N ALA A 42 1.12 -4.26 1.83
CA ALA A 42 0.96 -3.85 3.23
C ALA A 42 2.18 -3.05 3.72
N MET A 43 1.98 -2.26 4.76
CA MET A 43 3.04 -1.42 5.34
C MET A 43 4.11 -2.25 6.04
N GLY A 44 5.38 -1.96 5.75
CA GLY A 44 6.53 -2.54 6.46
C GLY A 44 6.42 -4.06 6.62
N ASP A 45 6.44 -4.52 7.87
CA ASP A 45 6.35 -5.93 8.25
C ASP A 45 4.91 -6.39 8.55
N SER A 46 3.90 -5.61 8.19
CA SER A 46 2.51 -5.89 8.54
C SER A 46 2.02 -7.26 8.06
N THR A 47 2.46 -7.71 6.88
CA THR A 47 2.09 -9.04 6.37
C THR A 47 2.61 -10.14 7.29
N ASP A 48 3.87 -10.04 7.71
CA ASP A 48 4.48 -11.04 8.62
C ASP A 48 3.80 -11.02 9.98
N GLU A 49 3.49 -9.84 10.51
CA GLU A 49 2.78 -9.70 11.78
C GLU A 49 1.38 -10.31 11.72
N LEU A 50 0.66 -10.11 10.61
CA LEU A 50 -0.66 -10.70 10.42
C LEU A 50 -0.59 -12.22 10.28
N LEU A 51 0.41 -12.74 9.58
CA LEU A 51 0.63 -14.19 9.47
C LEU A 51 0.94 -14.81 10.83
N ASP A 52 1.79 -14.18 11.63
CA ASP A 52 2.12 -14.63 12.98
C ASP A 52 0.87 -14.66 13.85
N LEU A 53 0.04 -13.63 13.79
CA LEU A 53 -1.20 -13.54 14.53
C LEU A 53 -2.19 -14.64 14.10
N ALA A 54 -2.32 -14.89 12.80
CA ALA A 54 -3.18 -15.95 12.27
C ALA A 54 -2.75 -17.31 12.79
N ASN A 55 -1.45 -17.60 12.79
CA ASN A 55 -0.90 -18.86 13.29
C ASN A 55 -1.07 -19.01 14.80
N ALA A 56 -1.07 -17.91 15.55
CA ALA A 56 -1.31 -17.92 16.97
C ALA A 56 -2.77 -18.23 17.32
N VAL A 57 -3.70 -17.82 16.46
CA VAL A 57 -5.14 -18.02 16.63
C VAL A 57 -5.56 -19.42 16.14
N SER A 58 -4.94 -19.92 15.08
CA SER A 58 -5.29 -21.20 14.48
C SER A 58 -4.03 -21.92 14.01
N PRO A 59 -3.84 -23.22 14.37
CA PRO A 59 -2.68 -23.98 13.90
C PRO A 59 -2.62 -24.14 12.39
N LEU A 60 -3.78 -24.09 11.73
CA LEU A 60 -3.89 -24.24 10.29
C LEU A 60 -4.95 -23.26 9.79
N PRO A 61 -4.59 -21.96 9.61
CA PRO A 61 -5.56 -20.96 9.21
C PRO A 61 -6.23 -21.32 7.88
N PRO A 62 -7.57 -21.27 7.79
CA PRO A 62 -8.26 -21.50 6.53
C PRO A 62 -7.88 -20.44 5.49
N ALA A 63 -7.68 -20.85 4.25
CA ALA A 63 -7.19 -19.99 3.17
C ALA A 63 -8.08 -18.76 2.95
N ARG A 64 -9.38 -18.93 3.00
CA ARG A 64 -10.35 -17.84 2.79
C ARG A 64 -10.22 -16.74 3.84
N GLU A 65 -10.17 -17.12 5.09
CA GLU A 65 -10.06 -16.17 6.21
C GLU A 65 -8.67 -15.51 6.22
N LEU A 66 -7.64 -16.28 5.88
CA LEU A 66 -6.29 -15.74 5.77
C LEU A 66 -6.19 -14.70 4.68
N ASP A 67 -6.79 -14.94 3.51
CA ASP A 67 -6.83 -13.97 2.41
C ASP A 67 -7.53 -12.68 2.83
N MET A 68 -8.61 -12.77 3.56
CA MET A 68 -9.32 -11.59 4.09
C MET A 68 -8.43 -10.79 5.03
N LEU A 69 -7.70 -11.47 5.91
CA LEU A 69 -6.80 -10.83 6.86
C LEU A 69 -5.66 -10.10 6.16
N LEU A 70 -5.00 -10.75 5.20
CA LEU A 70 -3.88 -10.16 4.47
C LEU A 70 -4.33 -8.99 3.58
N THR A 71 -5.51 -9.10 2.97
CA THR A 71 -6.08 -8.02 2.16
C THR A 71 -6.35 -6.77 3.01
N ALA A 72 -6.70 -6.93 4.28
CA ALA A 72 -6.93 -5.78 5.17
C ALA A 72 -5.67 -4.92 5.30
N GLY A 73 -4.49 -5.52 5.42
CA GLY A 73 -3.22 -4.79 5.48
C GLY A 73 -2.95 -3.98 4.22
N GLU A 74 -3.25 -4.55 3.06
CA GLU A 74 -3.09 -3.84 1.78
C GLU A 74 -4.07 -2.70 1.62
N ARG A 75 -5.30 -2.85 2.11
CA ARG A 75 -6.31 -1.78 2.10
C ARG A 75 -5.91 -0.58 2.95
N ILE A 76 -5.27 -0.83 4.09
CA ILE A 76 -4.73 0.24 4.93
C ILE A 76 -3.72 1.07 4.14
N SER A 77 -2.78 0.42 3.47
CA SER A 77 -1.78 1.10 2.64
C SER A 77 -2.41 1.91 1.53
N MET A 78 -3.39 1.35 0.81
CA MET A 78 -4.08 2.05 -0.26
C MET A 78 -4.77 3.32 0.25
N ALA A 79 -5.45 3.24 1.38
CA ALA A 79 -6.14 4.38 1.97
C ALA A 79 -5.17 5.49 2.37
N LEU A 80 -4.06 5.13 3.01
CA LEU A 80 -3.06 6.10 3.45
C LEU A 80 -2.36 6.78 2.26
N VAL A 81 -2.00 6.02 1.23
CA VAL A 81 -1.40 6.58 0.02
C VAL A 81 -2.39 7.51 -0.67
N ALA A 82 -3.65 7.12 -0.80
CA ALA A 82 -4.69 7.96 -1.38
C ALA A 82 -4.87 9.27 -0.60
N MET A 83 -4.89 9.21 0.73
CA MET A 83 -4.98 10.40 1.57
C MET A 83 -3.78 11.32 1.36
N ALA A 84 -2.58 10.78 1.25
CA ALA A 84 -1.38 11.56 1.02
C ALA A 84 -1.39 12.23 -0.36
N ILE A 85 -1.85 11.52 -1.40
CA ILE A 85 -2.01 12.08 -2.75
C ILE A 85 -3.01 13.23 -2.74
N LEU A 86 -4.18 13.03 -2.14
CA LEU A 86 -5.23 14.05 -2.07
C LEU A 86 -4.74 15.29 -1.32
N SER A 87 -3.94 15.12 -0.29
CA SER A 87 -3.32 16.23 0.44
C SER A 87 -2.42 17.08 -0.46
N LEU A 88 -1.80 16.49 -1.47
CA LEU A 88 -0.91 17.21 -2.39
C LEU A 88 -1.65 17.92 -3.51
N ILE A 89 -2.81 17.44 -3.92
CA ILE A 89 -3.51 17.97 -5.10
C ILE A 89 -4.74 18.81 -4.76
N HIS A 90 -5.20 18.80 -3.53
CA HIS A 90 -6.35 19.58 -3.05
C HIS A 90 -5.95 20.82 -2.25
N ILE A 91 -4.85 21.38 -2.56
CA ILE A 91 -4.37 22.59 -1.88
C ILE A 91 -5.01 23.85 -2.46
#